data_8857b271ab68bf4c9ec742ba8a464b95
#
_entry.id   8857b271ab68bf4c9ec742ba8a464b95
#
_cell.length_a   1.000
_cell.length_b   1.000
_cell.length_c   1.000
_cell.angle_alpha   90.00
_cell.angle_beta   90.00
_cell.angle_gamma   90.00
#
_symmetry.space_group_name_H-M   'P 1'
#
loop_
_entity.id
_entity.type
_entity.pdbx_description
1 polymer ?
#
loop_
_entity_poly.entity_id
_entity_poly.type
_entity_poly.pdbx_seq_one_letter_code
_entity_poly.pdbx_strand_id
1 'polypeptide(L)'
;MWGLALQTYGRTILMMALLPIFLMSCDSVNPNSGRVLTAINVTPTTADASQFPNGEVTFTATGQFSLPPLSGPVTFTAPYTGQFIVANPNNQSIANIVSTGNGTVTVQCAAGVSATVDVVATASANNGTKTTVTAQGQLTCP
;
A
#
# COMPACT_ATOMS: atom_id res chain seq x y z
N MET A 1 -1.46 -51.76 76.95
CA MET A 1 -0.14 -52.18 76.46
C MET A 1 -0.09 -51.77 75.00
N TRP A 2 0.47 -50.67 74.77
CA TRP A 2 1.55 -50.22 73.89
C TRP A 2 1.50 -50.79 72.45
N GLY A 3 1.12 -49.98 71.49
CA GLY A 3 1.27 -50.22 70.08
C GLY A 3 1.45 -48.89 69.40
N LEU A 4 2.69 -48.57 69.04
CA LEU A 4 3.10 -47.37 68.35
C LEU A 4 2.64 -47.42 66.89
N ALA A 5 1.84 -46.39 66.43
CA ALA A 5 1.53 -46.16 65.06
C ALA A 5 2.63 -45.30 64.42
N LEU A 6 3.40 -45.89 63.50
CA LEU A 6 4.32 -45.17 62.64
C LEU A 6 3.53 -44.44 61.52
N GLN A 7 3.54 -43.17 61.62
CA GLN A 7 2.98 -42.28 60.63
C GLN A 7 4.02 -42.03 59.52
N THR A 8 3.87 -42.74 58.43
CA THR A 8 4.66 -42.45 57.20
C THR A 8 4.19 -41.20 56.53
N TYR A 9 4.95 -40.13 56.69
CA TYR A 9 4.77 -38.89 55.92
C TYR A 9 5.20 -39.13 54.48
N GLY A 10 4.21 -39.32 53.61
CA GLY A 10 4.40 -39.27 52.17
C GLY A 10 4.70 -37.82 51.71
N ARG A 11 5.94 -37.57 51.41
CA ARG A 11 6.42 -36.36 50.79
C ARG A 11 5.91 -36.33 49.33
N THR A 12 4.77 -35.74 49.11
CA THR A 12 4.32 -35.39 47.75
C THR A 12 5.18 -34.27 47.25
N ILE A 13 6.16 -34.60 46.41
CA ILE A 13 6.94 -33.62 45.66
C ILE A 13 6.01 -33.08 44.56
N LEU A 14 5.49 -31.89 44.82
CA LEU A 14 4.77 -31.11 43.81
C LEU A 14 5.79 -30.60 42.80
N MET A 15 6.03 -31.39 41.75
CA MET A 15 6.77 -30.93 40.58
C MET A 15 5.93 -29.86 39.87
N MET A 16 6.20 -28.61 40.24
CA MET A 16 5.71 -27.44 39.52
C MET A 16 6.45 -27.41 38.19
N ALA A 17 5.82 -27.99 37.15
CA ALA A 17 6.27 -27.85 35.77
C ALA A 17 6.12 -26.38 35.38
N LEU A 18 7.21 -25.62 35.45
CA LEU A 18 7.33 -24.31 34.80
C LEU A 18 7.25 -24.55 33.30
N LEU A 19 6.06 -24.42 32.76
CA LEU A 19 5.87 -24.28 31.32
C LEU A 19 6.42 -22.89 30.93
N PRO A 20 7.49 -22.78 30.13
CA PRO A 20 7.86 -21.49 29.56
C PRO A 20 6.75 -21.10 28.57
N ILE A 21 5.94 -20.14 28.98
CA ILE A 21 5.05 -19.46 28.06
C ILE A 21 5.97 -18.70 27.12
N PHE A 22 6.29 -19.31 25.97
CA PHE A 22 6.81 -18.57 24.83
C PHE A 22 5.70 -17.60 24.42
N LEU A 23 5.77 -16.39 24.94
CA LEU A 23 5.12 -15.25 24.34
C LEU A 23 5.76 -15.12 22.96
N MET A 24 5.18 -15.79 21.96
CA MET A 24 5.38 -15.42 20.57
C MET A 24 4.81 -14.02 20.47
N SER A 25 5.67 -13.03 20.73
CA SER A 25 5.48 -11.69 20.24
C SER A 25 5.33 -11.82 18.74
N CYS A 26 4.10 -11.88 18.25
CA CYS A 26 3.79 -11.52 16.89
C CYS A 26 4.12 -10.04 16.77
N ASP A 27 5.40 -9.76 16.61
CA ASP A 27 5.84 -8.49 16.09
C ASP A 27 5.15 -8.40 14.73
N SER A 28 4.15 -7.53 14.62
CA SER A 28 3.51 -7.24 13.35
C SER A 28 4.56 -6.55 12.51
N VAL A 29 5.41 -7.35 11.89
CA VAL A 29 6.42 -6.87 10.95
C VAL A 29 5.62 -6.14 9.88
N ASN A 30 5.67 -4.81 9.91
CA ASN A 30 5.09 -3.99 8.86
C ASN A 30 5.71 -4.51 7.55
N PRO A 31 4.93 -5.15 6.66
CA PRO A 31 5.48 -5.76 5.44
C PRO A 31 6.19 -4.76 4.55
N ASN A 32 6.04 -3.47 4.83
CA ASN A 32 6.69 -2.37 4.15
C ASN A 32 7.93 -1.82 4.91
N SER A 33 8.27 -2.36 6.09
CA SER A 33 9.45 -1.90 6.82
C SER A 33 10.72 -2.27 6.05
N GLY A 34 11.52 -1.27 5.75
CA GLY A 34 12.79 -1.45 5.01
C GLY A 34 12.66 -1.57 3.49
N ARG A 35 11.44 -1.68 2.94
CA ARG A 35 11.24 -1.66 1.48
C ARG A 35 11.31 -0.22 0.98
N VAL A 36 12.15 0.01 0.00
CA VAL A 36 12.26 1.30 -0.69
C VAL A 36 11.51 1.20 -2.00
N LEU A 37 10.62 2.16 -2.26
CA LEU A 37 9.97 2.32 -3.56
C LEU A 37 11.00 2.92 -4.53
N THR A 38 11.37 2.18 -5.57
CA THR A 38 12.40 2.56 -6.54
C THR A 38 11.82 3.13 -7.82
N ALA A 39 10.63 2.67 -8.22
CA ALA A 39 9.91 3.16 -9.38
C ALA A 39 8.40 2.96 -9.22
N ILE A 40 7.62 3.71 -9.98
CA ILE A 40 6.18 3.52 -10.16
C ILE A 40 5.94 3.29 -11.64
N ASN A 41 5.02 2.38 -11.97
CA ASN A 41 4.46 2.22 -13.30
C ASN A 41 2.98 2.58 -13.25
N VAL A 42 2.53 3.44 -14.15
CA VAL A 42 1.11 3.79 -14.32
C VAL A 42 0.54 3.01 -15.50
N THR A 43 -0.58 2.36 -15.29
CA THR A 43 -1.29 1.58 -16.32
C THR A 43 -2.76 2.04 -16.37
N PRO A 44 -3.30 2.32 -17.59
CA PRO A 44 -2.62 2.32 -18.87
C PRO A 44 -1.60 3.46 -18.99
N THR A 45 -0.59 3.30 -19.87
CA THR A 45 0.37 4.37 -20.18
C THR A 45 -0.25 5.46 -21.05
N THR A 46 -1.22 5.07 -21.88
CA THR A 46 -2.03 5.97 -22.71
C THR A 46 -3.46 5.44 -22.76
N ALA A 47 -4.44 6.32 -22.74
CA ALA A 47 -5.84 5.99 -22.92
C ALA A 47 -6.57 7.09 -23.72
N ASP A 48 -7.55 6.69 -24.51
CA ASP A 48 -8.49 7.58 -25.18
C ASP A 48 -9.86 7.44 -24.50
N ALA A 49 -10.31 8.51 -23.87
CA ALA A 49 -11.54 8.53 -23.11
C ALA A 49 -12.78 8.20 -23.94
N SER A 50 -12.75 8.41 -25.26
CA SER A 50 -13.87 8.06 -26.16
C SER A 50 -14.16 6.56 -26.20
N GLN A 51 -13.19 5.73 -25.84
CA GLN A 51 -13.31 4.27 -25.83
C GLN A 51 -13.87 3.71 -24.50
N PHE A 52 -14.13 4.57 -23.54
CA PHE A 52 -14.59 4.18 -22.22
C PHE A 52 -15.98 4.75 -21.91
N PRO A 53 -16.83 4.01 -21.17
CA PRO A 53 -18.13 4.49 -20.77
C PRO A 53 -18.01 5.82 -20.00
N ASN A 54 -18.86 6.79 -20.34
CA ASN A 54 -18.89 8.14 -19.73
C ASN A 54 -17.58 8.94 -19.85
N GLY A 55 -16.62 8.50 -20.68
CA GLY A 55 -15.30 9.11 -20.75
C GLY A 55 -14.46 8.93 -19.47
N GLU A 56 -14.77 7.90 -18.68
CA GLU A 56 -14.09 7.60 -17.42
C GLU A 56 -13.01 6.55 -17.61
N VAL A 57 -11.77 6.87 -17.26
CA VAL A 57 -10.62 5.96 -17.35
C VAL A 57 -10.00 5.75 -15.99
N THR A 58 -9.79 4.48 -15.61
CA THR A 58 -9.10 4.13 -14.38
C THR A 58 -7.63 3.87 -14.64
N PHE A 59 -6.77 4.59 -13.93
CA PHE A 59 -5.33 4.40 -13.90
C PHE A 59 -4.92 3.70 -12.61
N THR A 60 -3.95 2.78 -12.73
CA THR A 60 -3.40 2.02 -11.60
C THR A 60 -1.91 2.28 -11.48
N ALA A 61 -1.43 2.55 -10.27
CA ALA A 61 -0.01 2.67 -9.96
C ALA A 61 0.52 1.37 -9.36
N THR A 62 1.51 0.78 -10.02
CA THR A 62 2.23 -0.41 -9.53
C THR A 62 3.64 0.00 -9.14
N GLY A 63 4.04 -0.28 -7.90
CA GLY A 63 5.37 0.01 -7.38
C GLY A 63 6.39 -1.08 -7.70
N GLN A 64 7.63 -0.66 -7.92
CA GLN A 64 8.82 -1.47 -7.90
C GLN A 64 9.56 -1.23 -6.58
N PHE A 65 10.03 -2.28 -5.94
CA PHE A 65 10.60 -2.21 -4.59
C PHE A 65 11.98 -2.84 -4.52
N SER A 66 12.79 -2.36 -3.58
CA SER A 66 14.16 -2.86 -3.35
C SER A 66 14.20 -4.25 -2.72
N LEU A 67 13.13 -4.69 -2.07
CA LEU A 67 13.01 -5.99 -1.39
C LEU A 67 11.74 -6.72 -1.82
N PRO A 68 11.73 -8.07 -1.80
CA PRO A 68 10.56 -8.87 -2.18
C PRO A 68 9.30 -8.56 -1.35
N PRO A 69 8.13 -8.65 -1.95
CA PRO A 69 7.91 -8.81 -3.39
C PRO A 69 8.38 -7.56 -4.15
N LEU A 70 9.15 -7.78 -5.24
CA LEU A 70 9.80 -6.68 -5.99
C LEU A 70 8.81 -5.79 -6.74
N SER A 71 7.60 -6.26 -6.95
CA SER A 71 6.52 -5.51 -7.61
C SER A 71 5.22 -5.74 -6.88
N GLY A 72 4.36 -4.73 -6.82
CA GLY A 72 3.05 -4.81 -6.21
C GLY A 72 2.31 -3.48 -6.24
N PRO A 73 1.05 -3.45 -5.80
CA PRO A 73 0.30 -2.21 -5.71
C PRO A 73 1.02 -1.18 -4.85
N VAL A 74 1.06 0.07 -5.30
CA VAL A 74 1.52 1.19 -4.48
C VAL A 74 0.39 1.57 -3.55
N THR A 75 0.63 1.43 -2.25
CA THR A 75 -0.28 2.00 -1.26
C THR A 75 0.12 3.45 -1.02
N PHE A 76 -0.76 4.40 -1.31
CA PHE A 76 -0.50 5.84 -1.08
C PHE A 76 -0.74 6.27 0.37
N THR A 77 -0.80 5.33 1.29
CA THR A 77 -0.78 5.55 2.73
C THR A 77 0.65 5.43 3.27
N ALA A 78 0.86 5.78 4.53
CA ALA A 78 2.16 5.57 5.15
C ALA A 78 2.65 4.12 4.93
N PRO A 79 3.94 3.90 4.68
CA PRO A 79 5.03 4.87 4.70
C PRO A 79 5.27 5.62 3.39
N TYR A 80 4.58 5.29 2.29
CA TYR A 80 4.86 5.83 0.97
C TYR A 80 4.18 7.18 0.70
N THR A 81 3.18 7.57 1.42
CA THR A 81 2.42 8.81 1.28
C THR A 81 2.49 9.39 -0.14
N GLY A 82 1.49 9.13 -0.94
CA GLY A 82 1.47 9.55 -2.33
C GLY A 82 0.10 10.07 -2.74
N GLN A 83 0.01 10.46 -3.99
CA GLN A 83 -1.23 10.93 -4.58
C GLN A 83 -1.22 10.80 -6.10
N PHE A 84 -2.42 10.81 -6.68
CA PHE A 84 -2.62 11.10 -8.09
C PHE A 84 -3.00 12.56 -8.27
N ILE A 85 -2.49 13.16 -9.35
CA ILE A 85 -2.91 14.47 -9.83
C ILE A 85 -3.16 14.40 -11.34
N VAL A 86 -4.09 15.21 -11.83
CA VAL A 86 -4.27 15.46 -13.27
C VAL A 86 -3.58 16.77 -13.59
N ALA A 87 -2.55 16.69 -14.42
CA ALA A 87 -1.80 17.86 -14.87
C ALA A 87 -2.53 18.52 -16.05
N ASN A 88 -3.52 19.34 -15.74
CA ASN A 88 -4.25 20.10 -16.72
C ASN A 88 -3.39 21.27 -17.24
N PRO A 89 -3.12 21.39 -18.56
CA PRO A 89 -2.37 22.50 -19.09
C PRO A 89 -3.14 23.82 -18.96
N ASN A 90 -2.40 24.90 -18.76
CA ASN A 90 -2.93 26.27 -18.72
C ASN A 90 -4.06 26.52 -17.70
N ASN A 91 -4.11 25.74 -16.60
CA ASN A 91 -5.19 25.80 -15.61
C ASN A 91 -6.61 25.56 -16.18
N GLN A 92 -6.71 24.93 -17.35
CA GLN A 92 -7.99 24.53 -17.92
C GLN A 92 -8.44 23.23 -17.25
N SER A 93 -9.73 23.13 -16.92
CA SER A 93 -10.30 21.88 -16.39
C SER A 93 -10.63 20.93 -17.55
N ILE A 94 -9.61 20.28 -18.10
CA ILE A 94 -9.75 19.32 -19.23
C ILE A 94 -10.23 17.97 -18.72
N ALA A 95 -9.68 17.51 -17.60
CA ALA A 95 -10.09 16.29 -16.94
C ALA A 95 -10.03 16.45 -15.42
N ASN A 96 -10.87 15.70 -14.74
CA ASN A 96 -11.00 15.76 -13.28
C ASN A 96 -10.96 14.36 -12.67
N ILE A 97 -10.43 14.26 -11.46
CA ILE A 97 -10.49 13.01 -10.67
C ILE A 97 -11.91 12.87 -10.13
N VAL A 98 -12.58 11.75 -10.46
CA VAL A 98 -13.93 11.42 -9.98
C VAL A 98 -13.91 10.42 -8.83
N SER A 99 -12.88 9.56 -8.76
CA SER A 99 -12.68 8.68 -7.62
C SER A 99 -11.21 8.35 -7.39
N THR A 100 -10.85 8.08 -6.14
CA THR A 100 -9.52 7.62 -5.75
C THR A 100 -9.63 6.36 -4.92
N GLY A 101 -8.80 5.38 -5.24
CA GLY A 101 -8.60 4.16 -4.45
C GLY A 101 -7.16 4.06 -3.97
N ASN A 102 -6.85 2.95 -3.32
CA ASN A 102 -5.48 2.67 -2.91
C ASN A 102 -4.65 2.23 -4.12
N GLY A 103 -3.83 3.14 -4.65
CA GLY A 103 -3.05 2.92 -5.87
C GLY A 103 -3.85 3.00 -7.17
N THR A 104 -5.11 3.46 -7.14
CA THR A 104 -5.95 3.64 -8.32
C THR A 104 -6.59 5.02 -8.34
N VAL A 105 -6.85 5.53 -9.54
CA VAL A 105 -7.59 6.78 -9.75
C VAL A 105 -8.48 6.64 -10.98
N THR A 106 -9.72 7.10 -10.89
CA THR A 106 -10.59 7.24 -12.04
C THR A 106 -10.66 8.73 -12.44
N VAL A 107 -10.37 8.98 -13.69
CA VAL A 107 -10.33 10.33 -14.28
C VAL A 107 -11.38 10.43 -15.37
N GLN A 108 -12.12 11.52 -15.37
CA GLN A 108 -13.16 11.81 -16.35
C GLN A 108 -12.82 13.07 -17.12
N CYS A 109 -12.99 13.03 -18.44
CA CYS A 109 -12.86 14.19 -19.30
C CYS A 109 -14.03 15.17 -19.15
N ALA A 110 -13.74 16.45 -19.17
CA ALA A 110 -14.76 17.49 -19.21
C ALA A 110 -15.46 17.49 -20.57
N ALA A 111 -16.76 17.74 -20.59
CA ALA A 111 -17.54 17.77 -21.81
C ALA A 111 -17.09 18.92 -22.72
N GLY A 112 -16.94 18.65 -24.04
CA GLY A 112 -16.65 19.64 -25.07
C GLY A 112 -15.23 20.20 -25.05
N VAL A 113 -14.30 19.53 -24.35
CA VAL A 113 -12.88 19.90 -24.34
C VAL A 113 -12.06 18.78 -24.95
N SER A 114 -11.34 19.07 -26.03
CA SER A 114 -10.46 18.11 -26.71
C SER A 114 -9.00 18.44 -26.41
N ALA A 115 -8.32 17.61 -25.66
CA ALA A 115 -6.90 17.76 -25.32
C ALA A 115 -6.34 16.48 -24.67
N THR A 116 -5.01 16.40 -24.55
CA THR A 116 -4.32 15.35 -23.79
C THR A 116 -3.82 15.92 -22.47
N VAL A 117 -4.03 15.18 -21.38
CA VAL A 117 -3.54 15.51 -20.04
C VAL A 117 -2.70 14.37 -19.48
N ASP A 118 -1.76 14.69 -18.60
CA ASP A 118 -1.01 13.70 -17.86
C ASP A 118 -1.72 13.37 -16.53
N VAL A 119 -1.86 12.08 -16.27
CA VAL A 119 -2.30 11.54 -14.97
C VAL A 119 -1.06 11.08 -14.23
N VAL A 120 -0.66 11.84 -13.22
CA VAL A 120 0.63 11.67 -12.54
C VAL A 120 0.41 11.02 -11.19
N ALA A 121 1.12 9.92 -10.97
CA ALA A 121 1.22 9.26 -9.67
C ALA A 121 2.54 9.65 -8.99
N THR A 122 2.48 10.09 -7.76
CA THR A 122 3.67 10.41 -6.94
C THR A 122 3.59 9.69 -5.61
N ALA A 123 4.72 9.22 -5.10
CA ALA A 123 4.81 8.65 -3.76
C ALA A 123 6.21 8.83 -3.16
N SER A 124 6.30 8.87 -1.83
CA SER A 124 7.58 8.86 -1.12
C SER A 124 8.33 7.56 -1.36
N ALA A 125 9.64 7.63 -1.59
CA ALA A 125 10.48 6.44 -1.75
C ALA A 125 10.62 5.62 -0.46
N ASN A 126 10.29 6.19 0.72
CA ASN A 126 10.48 5.54 2.02
C ASN A 126 11.93 5.09 2.30
N ASN A 127 12.89 5.89 1.86
CA ASN A 127 14.32 5.59 2.00
C ASN A 127 15.02 6.45 3.07
N GLY A 128 14.24 7.07 3.98
CA GLY A 128 14.75 8.00 4.99
C GLY A 128 15.11 9.39 4.45
N THR A 129 15.07 9.59 3.13
CA THR A 129 15.19 10.89 2.48
C THR A 129 13.81 11.35 2.00
N LYS A 130 13.70 12.65 1.67
CA LYS A 130 12.46 13.20 1.09
C LYS A 130 12.36 12.94 -0.42
N THR A 131 12.93 11.85 -0.91
CA THR A 131 12.90 11.50 -2.32
C THR A 131 11.49 11.07 -2.73
N THR A 132 11.00 11.65 -3.80
CA THR A 132 9.71 11.32 -4.40
C THR A 132 9.92 10.53 -5.69
N VAL A 133 9.19 9.45 -5.84
CA VAL A 133 9.11 8.66 -7.07
C VAL A 133 7.85 9.10 -7.82
N THR A 134 7.99 9.34 -9.11
CA THR A 134 6.91 9.85 -9.97
C THR A 134 6.81 9.04 -11.25
N ALA A 135 5.59 8.79 -11.70
CA ALA A 135 5.29 8.21 -13.00
C ALA A 135 3.99 8.81 -13.55
N GLN A 136 3.78 8.70 -14.85
CA GLN A 136 2.58 9.25 -15.50
C GLN A 136 2.00 8.32 -16.55
N GLY A 137 0.69 8.44 -16.75
CA GLY A 137 -0.04 7.98 -17.92
C GLY A 137 -0.67 9.16 -18.62
N GLN A 138 -1.02 9.02 -19.89
CA GLN A 138 -1.67 10.07 -20.68
C GLN A 138 -3.13 9.72 -20.94
N LEU A 139 -4.00 10.71 -20.79
CA LEU A 139 -5.42 10.64 -21.11
C LEU A 139 -5.73 11.63 -22.25
N THR A 140 -6.20 11.10 -23.37
CA THR A 140 -6.73 11.91 -24.47
C THR A 140 -8.24 12.07 -24.27
N CYS A 141 -8.67 13.33 -24.17
CA CYS A 141 -10.07 13.73 -24.15
C CYS A 141 -10.50 14.11 -25.57
N PRO A 142 -11.67 13.61 -26.06
CA PRO A 142 -12.16 13.83 -27.44
C PRO A 142 -12.68 15.23 -27.69
#